data_c43b13279346699265bbf19df5d6816d
#
_entry.id   c43b13279346699265bbf19df5d6816d
#
_cell.length_a   1.000
_cell.length_b   1.000
_cell.length_c   1.000
_cell.angle_alpha   90.00
_cell.angle_beta   90.00
_cell.angle_gamma   90.00
#
_symmetry.space_group_name_H-M   'P 1'
#
loop_
_entity.id
_entity.type
_entity.pdbx_description
1 polymer ?
#
loop_
_entity_poly.entity_id
_entity_poly.type
_entity_poly.pdbx_seq_one_letter_code
_entity_poly.pdbx_strand_id
1 'polypeptide(L)'
;MRVEEGCRWLALDHLRAAADARRRLADVGDVEALHDLRVGLRRLRSVLGAYGPHLEDSVGRKLRRRVKTLAAATGAARDSEVQIEWLQARRRRLNPRHRSGVDWLIGWLERRKESAYAEVRGDVATDFDQLESVLDRRLRRYTTQLYAADERPDGMSAVTARLLATHAAELLGELAGVQSVADDERAHEARIAAKRLRYLLEPLRREVDGAGDLIARLKELQELLGALHDVAVLAGELRQALELASTERARDQHQLALSPGPDGDETLRRLRRDPRPGLLSLARLVRDDRDELFSRLSRDWLTGGGERFVAACHALARRLESTSTAPASPHLTVVEPAAPRAQARSS
;
A
#
# COMPACT_ATOMS: atom_id res chain seq x y z
N MET A 1 4.76 14.55 -23.82
CA MET A 1 5.07 15.05 -22.47
C MET A 1 6.43 14.50 -22.05
N ARG A 2 7.30 15.32 -21.48
CA ARG A 2 8.61 14.88 -20.95
C ARG A 2 8.42 14.06 -19.68
N VAL A 3 9.33 13.13 -19.42
CA VAL A 3 9.21 12.26 -18.25
C VAL A 3 9.26 13.04 -16.94
N GLU A 4 10.13 14.05 -16.81
CA GLU A 4 10.24 14.89 -15.62
C GLU A 4 8.94 15.64 -15.30
N GLU A 5 8.27 16.15 -16.33
CA GLU A 5 6.99 16.84 -16.20
C GLU A 5 5.89 15.87 -15.78
N GLY A 6 5.80 14.73 -16.48
CA GLY A 6 4.78 13.72 -16.20
C GLY A 6 4.88 13.13 -14.80
N CYS A 7 6.09 12.76 -14.36
CA CYS A 7 6.26 12.17 -13.03
C CYS A 7 6.07 13.20 -11.89
N ARG A 8 6.39 14.49 -12.11
CA ARG A 8 6.05 15.57 -11.16
C ARG A 8 4.54 15.76 -11.03
N TRP A 9 3.84 15.78 -12.17
CA TRP A 9 2.38 15.90 -12.18
C TRP A 9 1.72 14.75 -11.41
N LEU A 10 2.12 13.51 -11.67
CA LEU A 10 1.64 12.34 -10.94
C LEU A 10 1.95 12.41 -9.44
N ALA A 11 3.16 12.84 -9.09
CA ALA A 11 3.55 12.98 -7.68
C ALA A 11 2.73 14.05 -6.96
N LEU A 12 2.46 15.20 -7.61
CA LEU A 12 1.63 16.27 -7.07
C LEU A 12 0.17 15.85 -6.90
N ASP A 13 -0.38 15.08 -7.85
CA ASP A 13 -1.74 14.55 -7.74
C ASP A 13 -1.90 13.65 -6.52
N HIS A 14 -0.97 12.72 -6.32
CA HIS A 14 -1.00 11.83 -5.17
C HIS A 14 -0.69 12.53 -3.85
N LEU A 15 0.15 13.58 -3.88
CA LEU A 15 0.41 14.43 -2.71
C LEU A 15 -0.84 15.17 -2.28
N ARG A 16 -1.59 15.75 -3.22
CA ARG A 16 -2.87 16.43 -2.97
C ARG A 16 -3.89 15.47 -2.39
N ALA A 17 -4.06 14.29 -2.99
CA ALA A 17 -4.98 13.27 -2.45
C ALA A 17 -4.63 12.88 -1.01
N ALA A 18 -3.34 12.74 -0.68
CA ALA A 18 -2.89 12.48 0.68
C ALA A 18 -3.16 13.67 1.62
N ALA A 19 -2.95 14.91 1.16
CA ALA A 19 -3.23 16.13 1.94
C ALA A 19 -4.71 16.32 2.24
N ASP A 20 -5.58 16.02 1.27
CA ASP A 20 -7.03 16.05 1.46
C ASP A 20 -7.47 15.03 2.53
N ALA A 21 -6.98 13.82 2.44
CA ALA A 21 -7.25 12.77 3.42
C ALA A 21 -6.69 13.13 4.81
N ARG A 22 -5.49 13.74 4.88
CA ARG A 22 -4.89 14.22 6.13
C ARG A 22 -5.78 15.26 6.84
N ARG A 23 -6.38 16.18 6.10
CA ARG A 23 -7.32 17.17 6.69
C ARG A 23 -8.55 16.51 7.28
N ARG A 24 -9.08 15.48 6.62
CA ARG A 24 -10.22 14.68 7.10
C ARG A 24 -9.94 13.88 8.37
N LEU A 25 -8.68 13.55 8.68
CA LEU A 25 -8.30 12.86 9.93
C LEU A 25 -8.65 13.65 11.20
N ALA A 26 -8.92 14.95 11.11
CA ALA A 26 -9.40 15.76 12.23
C ALA A 26 -10.82 15.35 12.66
N ASP A 27 -11.63 14.83 11.75
CA ASP A 27 -12.95 14.27 12.03
C ASP A 27 -12.80 12.81 12.48
N VAL A 28 -13.07 12.55 13.76
CA VAL A 28 -13.02 11.18 14.34
C VAL A 28 -14.08 10.26 13.72
N GLY A 29 -15.16 10.82 13.19
CA GLY A 29 -16.24 10.09 12.52
C GLY A 29 -15.89 9.62 11.10
N ASP A 30 -14.88 10.21 10.48
CA ASP A 30 -14.44 9.82 9.13
C ASP A 30 -13.51 8.60 9.16
N VAL A 31 -14.11 7.42 9.12
CA VAL A 31 -13.39 6.13 9.16
C VAL A 31 -12.53 5.87 7.91
N GLU A 32 -12.81 6.53 6.79
CA GLU A 32 -12.08 6.36 5.53
C GLU A 32 -10.85 7.28 5.42
N ALA A 33 -10.76 8.33 6.23
CA ALA A 33 -9.69 9.32 6.14
C ALA A 33 -8.28 8.70 6.27
N LEU A 34 -8.09 7.77 7.21
CA LEU A 34 -6.83 7.07 7.37
C LEU A 34 -6.53 6.14 6.19
N HIS A 35 -7.55 5.45 5.70
CA HIS A 35 -7.40 4.60 4.51
C HIS A 35 -6.94 5.42 3.31
N ASP A 36 -7.58 6.53 3.03
CA ASP A 36 -7.26 7.42 1.90
C ASP A 36 -5.88 8.04 2.03
N LEU A 37 -5.48 8.47 3.24
CA LEU A 37 -4.13 8.96 3.50
C LEU A 37 -3.07 7.88 3.18
N ARG A 38 -3.30 6.64 3.63
CA ARG A 38 -2.42 5.51 3.32
C ARG A 38 -2.32 5.23 1.83
N VAL A 39 -3.46 5.27 1.11
CA VAL A 39 -3.49 5.08 -0.34
C VAL A 39 -2.70 6.18 -1.05
N GLY A 40 -2.91 7.45 -0.68
CA GLY A 40 -2.19 8.60 -1.24
C GLY A 40 -0.67 8.49 -1.01
N LEU A 41 -0.24 8.27 0.25
CA LEU A 41 1.18 8.11 0.59
C LEU A 41 1.82 6.91 -0.14
N ARG A 42 1.12 5.81 -0.27
CA ARG A 42 1.63 4.62 -0.95
C ARG A 42 1.80 4.86 -2.45
N ARG A 43 0.83 5.53 -3.11
CA ARG A 43 0.92 5.91 -4.52
C ARG A 43 2.05 6.92 -4.75
N LEU A 44 2.13 7.95 -3.92
CA LEU A 44 3.22 8.94 -3.96
C LEU A 44 4.57 8.24 -3.83
N ARG A 45 4.76 7.36 -2.84
CA ARG A 45 6.00 6.58 -2.68
C ARG A 45 6.35 5.77 -3.92
N SER A 46 5.35 5.17 -4.58
CA SER A 46 5.57 4.35 -5.77
C SER A 46 6.01 5.18 -6.97
N VAL A 47 5.40 6.34 -7.21
CA VAL A 47 5.83 7.29 -8.25
C VAL A 47 7.23 7.79 -7.98
N LEU A 48 7.52 8.25 -6.75
CA LEU A 48 8.85 8.73 -6.36
C LEU A 48 9.93 7.65 -6.42
N GLY A 49 9.56 6.37 -6.29
CA GLY A 49 10.45 5.24 -6.46
C GLY A 49 10.70 4.91 -7.92
N ALA A 50 9.64 4.72 -8.70
CA ALA A 50 9.71 4.32 -10.11
C ALA A 50 10.44 5.36 -10.99
N TYR A 51 10.12 6.63 -10.79
CA TYR A 51 10.70 7.74 -11.54
C TYR A 51 11.81 8.48 -10.78
N GLY A 52 12.40 7.82 -9.77
CA GLY A 52 13.41 8.42 -8.89
C GLY A 52 14.56 9.12 -9.61
N PRO A 53 15.21 8.51 -10.66
CA PRO A 53 16.28 9.18 -11.43
C PRO A 53 15.84 10.50 -12.07
N HIS A 54 14.59 10.59 -12.54
CA HIS A 54 14.03 11.78 -13.18
C HIS A 54 13.51 12.84 -12.18
N LEU A 55 13.53 12.56 -10.90
CA LEU A 55 13.10 13.44 -9.82
C LEU A 55 14.21 13.79 -8.83
N GLU A 56 15.46 13.34 -9.05
CA GLU A 56 16.54 13.45 -8.06
C GLU A 56 16.80 14.90 -7.65
N ASP A 57 16.81 15.85 -8.60
CA ASP A 57 17.02 17.29 -8.35
C ASP A 57 15.92 17.91 -7.49
N SER A 58 14.70 17.36 -7.54
CA SER A 58 13.55 17.88 -6.81
C SER A 58 13.29 17.10 -5.53
N VAL A 59 13.36 15.77 -5.60
CA VAL A 59 13.02 14.85 -4.51
C VAL A 59 14.14 13.84 -4.32
N GLY A 60 15.23 14.28 -3.69
CA GLY A 60 16.38 13.43 -3.39
C GLY A 60 16.07 12.32 -2.38
N ARG A 61 17.02 11.39 -2.20
CA ARG A 61 16.87 10.17 -1.36
C ARG A 61 16.32 10.43 0.05
N LYS A 62 16.72 11.55 0.68
CA LYS A 62 16.27 11.89 2.05
C LYS A 62 14.75 12.11 2.11
N LEU A 63 14.18 12.83 1.15
CA LEU A 63 12.74 13.06 1.08
C LEU A 63 11.98 11.79 0.73
N ARG A 64 12.48 10.99 -0.22
CA ARG A 64 11.89 9.68 -0.54
C ARG A 64 11.86 8.74 0.68
N ARG A 65 12.93 8.75 1.50
CA ARG A 65 12.96 7.99 2.76
C ARG A 65 11.91 8.49 3.75
N ARG A 66 11.73 9.80 3.91
CA ARG A 66 10.69 10.37 4.78
C ARG A 66 9.30 9.92 4.34
N VAL A 67 8.97 9.98 3.05
CA VAL A 67 7.70 9.45 2.51
C VAL A 67 7.53 7.97 2.83
N LYS A 68 8.59 7.16 2.70
CA LYS A 68 8.57 5.73 3.04
C LYS A 68 8.27 5.51 4.53
N THR A 69 8.90 6.28 5.41
CA THR A 69 8.72 6.19 6.87
C THR A 69 7.29 6.56 7.28
N LEU A 70 6.76 7.68 6.74
CA LEU A 70 5.38 8.09 7.01
C LEU A 70 4.35 7.07 6.50
N ALA A 71 4.57 6.53 5.28
CA ALA A 71 3.70 5.48 4.76
C ALA A 71 3.72 4.20 5.62
N ALA A 72 4.85 3.86 6.23
CA ALA A 72 4.97 2.73 7.15
C ALA A 72 4.25 2.99 8.48
N ALA A 73 4.41 4.20 9.05
CA ALA A 73 3.82 4.58 10.34
C ALA A 73 2.28 4.51 10.34
N THR A 74 1.63 4.72 9.19
CA THR A 74 0.17 4.53 9.06
C THR A 74 -0.25 3.04 9.00
N GLY A 75 0.67 2.07 9.07
CA GLY A 75 0.42 0.63 8.88
C GLY A 75 -0.35 -0.01 10.01
N ALA A 76 0.15 0.16 11.23
CA ALA A 76 -0.29 -0.60 12.41
C ALA A 76 -1.79 -0.50 12.72
N ALA A 77 -2.39 0.69 12.57
CA ALA A 77 -3.81 0.89 12.77
C ALA A 77 -4.66 0.06 11.78
N ARG A 78 -4.31 0.12 10.49
CA ARG A 78 -5.05 -0.63 9.45
C ARG A 78 -4.87 -2.14 9.57
N ASP A 79 -3.67 -2.59 9.93
CA ASP A 79 -3.42 -4.02 10.08
C ASP A 79 -4.29 -4.59 11.22
N SER A 80 -4.46 -3.85 12.33
CA SER A 80 -5.39 -4.22 13.41
C SER A 80 -6.86 -4.24 12.94
N GLU A 81 -7.31 -3.29 12.12
CA GLU A 81 -8.66 -3.28 11.55
C GLU A 81 -8.95 -4.53 10.71
N VAL A 82 -8.05 -4.84 9.77
CA VAL A 82 -8.18 -6.02 8.90
C VAL A 82 -8.24 -7.30 9.73
N GLN A 83 -7.43 -7.42 10.78
CA GLN A 83 -7.43 -8.57 11.67
C GLN A 83 -8.73 -8.68 12.46
N ILE A 84 -9.25 -7.58 13.01
CA ILE A 84 -10.52 -7.55 13.74
C ILE A 84 -11.66 -7.97 12.81
N GLU A 85 -11.72 -7.43 11.59
CA GLU A 85 -12.72 -7.78 10.59
C GLU A 85 -12.67 -9.29 10.25
N TRP A 86 -11.45 -9.80 10.03
CA TRP A 86 -11.24 -11.23 9.78
C TRP A 86 -11.74 -12.10 10.93
N LEU A 87 -11.43 -11.73 12.17
CA LEU A 87 -11.85 -12.43 13.37
C LEU A 87 -13.38 -12.42 13.54
N GLN A 88 -14.01 -11.27 13.35
CA GLN A 88 -15.46 -11.11 13.46
C GLN A 88 -16.21 -11.98 12.43
N ALA A 89 -15.74 -12.00 11.19
CA ALA A 89 -16.31 -12.83 10.12
C ALA A 89 -16.23 -14.33 10.45
N ARG A 90 -15.19 -14.78 11.12
CA ARG A 90 -14.94 -16.19 11.43
C ARG A 90 -15.43 -16.62 12.81
N ARG A 91 -15.77 -15.69 13.69
CA ARG A 91 -16.28 -15.95 15.04
C ARG A 91 -17.45 -16.95 15.07
N ARG A 92 -18.32 -16.88 14.06
CA ARG A 92 -19.49 -17.78 13.93
C ARG A 92 -19.11 -19.23 13.55
N ARG A 93 -17.94 -19.44 12.93
CA ARG A 93 -17.44 -20.77 12.54
C ARG A 93 -16.87 -21.55 13.72
N LEU A 94 -16.60 -20.87 14.85
CA LEU A 94 -16.06 -21.48 16.05
C LEU A 94 -17.14 -21.99 16.97
N ASN A 95 -16.83 -23.11 17.68
CA ASN A 95 -17.66 -23.61 18.77
C ASN A 95 -17.85 -22.48 19.80
N PRO A 96 -19.08 -22.31 20.35
CA PRO A 96 -19.38 -21.30 21.36
C PRO A 96 -18.39 -21.25 22.54
N ARG A 97 -17.88 -22.43 22.96
CA ARG A 97 -16.88 -22.52 24.05
C ARG A 97 -15.52 -21.87 23.70
N HIS A 98 -15.21 -21.70 22.42
CA HIS A 98 -13.95 -21.13 21.96
C HIS A 98 -14.07 -19.62 21.62
N ARG A 99 -15.28 -19.07 21.64
CA ARG A 99 -15.50 -17.65 21.29
C ARG A 99 -14.87 -16.68 22.29
N SER A 100 -14.70 -17.09 23.55
CA SER A 100 -13.99 -16.28 24.55
C SER A 100 -12.56 -15.92 24.14
N GLY A 101 -11.85 -16.84 23.45
CA GLY A 101 -10.51 -16.54 22.93
C GLY A 101 -10.54 -15.53 21.78
N VAL A 102 -11.56 -15.61 20.90
CA VAL A 102 -11.75 -14.61 19.83
C VAL A 102 -12.04 -13.23 20.43
N ASP A 103 -12.98 -13.15 21.38
CA ASP A 103 -13.40 -11.91 22.01
C ASP A 103 -12.21 -11.26 22.78
N TRP A 104 -11.39 -12.08 23.43
CA TRP A 104 -10.17 -11.62 24.11
C TRP A 104 -9.15 -11.03 23.10
N LEU A 105 -8.92 -11.72 21.97
CA LEU A 105 -8.00 -11.27 20.93
C LEU A 105 -8.49 -9.99 20.25
N ILE A 106 -9.79 -9.90 19.95
CA ILE A 106 -10.41 -8.67 19.42
C ILE A 106 -10.15 -7.50 20.39
N GLY A 107 -10.47 -7.66 21.68
CA GLY A 107 -10.24 -6.61 22.67
C GLY A 107 -8.76 -6.19 22.80
N TRP A 108 -7.82 -7.12 22.61
CA TRP A 108 -6.39 -6.80 22.58
C TRP A 108 -6.00 -6.00 21.32
N LEU A 109 -6.50 -6.39 20.15
CA LEU A 109 -6.28 -5.67 18.88
C LEU A 109 -6.96 -4.29 18.85
N GLU A 110 -8.13 -4.13 19.46
CA GLU A 110 -8.83 -2.85 19.57
C GLU A 110 -8.01 -1.83 20.38
N ARG A 111 -7.47 -2.22 21.52
CA ARG A 111 -6.57 -1.35 22.31
C ARG A 111 -5.34 -0.93 21.51
N ARG A 112 -4.74 -1.85 20.77
CA ARG A 112 -3.58 -1.58 19.91
C ARG A 112 -3.94 -0.66 18.75
N LYS A 113 -5.12 -0.85 18.14
CA LYS A 113 -5.66 0.04 17.11
C LYS A 113 -5.83 1.47 17.61
N GLU A 114 -6.44 1.65 18.78
CA GLU A 114 -6.64 2.96 19.40
C GLU A 114 -5.31 3.69 19.63
N SER A 115 -4.31 3.00 20.16
CA SER A 115 -2.96 3.56 20.35
C SER A 115 -2.33 3.99 19.03
N ALA A 116 -2.43 3.15 17.98
CA ALA A 116 -1.90 3.45 16.66
C ALA A 116 -2.63 4.63 15.98
N TYR A 117 -3.94 4.76 16.18
CA TYR A 117 -4.71 5.92 15.70
C TYR A 117 -4.31 7.22 16.41
N ALA A 118 -4.05 7.17 17.71
CA ALA A 118 -3.59 8.33 18.46
C ALA A 118 -2.22 8.83 17.92
N GLU A 119 -1.29 7.90 17.65
CA GLU A 119 0.01 8.22 17.05
C GLU A 119 -0.14 8.85 15.65
N VAL A 120 -1.02 8.29 14.80
CA VAL A 120 -1.26 8.83 13.46
C VAL A 120 -1.85 10.24 13.51
N ARG A 121 -2.80 10.51 14.41
CA ARG A 121 -3.41 11.84 14.55
C ARG A 121 -2.45 12.88 15.15
N GLY A 122 -1.50 12.46 15.94
CA GLY A 122 -0.47 13.32 16.56
C GLY A 122 0.75 13.49 15.66
N ASP A 123 1.72 12.63 15.88
CA ASP A 123 3.07 12.76 15.34
C ASP A 123 3.12 12.58 13.81
N VAL A 124 2.44 11.54 13.29
CA VAL A 124 2.45 11.26 11.85
C VAL A 124 1.77 12.38 11.05
N ALA A 125 0.70 12.96 11.59
CA ALA A 125 -0.01 14.06 10.98
C ALA A 125 0.85 15.32 10.91
N THR A 126 1.57 15.66 11.97
CA THR A 126 2.49 16.80 12.04
C THR A 126 3.68 16.62 11.08
N ASP A 127 4.27 15.43 11.06
CA ASP A 127 5.36 15.10 10.14
C ASP A 127 4.93 15.15 8.67
N PHE A 128 3.69 14.75 8.39
CA PHE A 128 3.12 14.84 7.05
C PHE A 128 2.98 16.29 6.61
N ASP A 129 2.41 17.18 7.43
CA ASP A 129 2.18 18.59 7.09
C ASP A 129 3.51 19.30 6.75
N GLN A 130 4.58 19.00 7.50
CA GLN A 130 5.93 19.51 7.20
C GLN A 130 6.48 18.95 5.88
N LEU A 131 6.29 17.67 5.64
CA LEU A 131 6.79 17.00 4.43
C LEU A 131 6.01 17.45 3.18
N GLU A 132 4.71 17.61 3.29
CA GLU A 132 3.82 18.08 2.22
C GLU A 132 4.25 19.45 1.71
N SER A 133 4.44 20.43 2.60
CA SER A 133 4.89 21.78 2.25
C SER A 133 6.24 21.79 1.49
N VAL A 134 7.17 20.91 1.89
CA VAL A 134 8.47 20.78 1.22
C VAL A 134 8.33 20.13 -0.16
N LEU A 135 7.55 19.06 -0.26
CA LEU A 135 7.35 18.33 -1.51
C LEU A 135 6.58 19.15 -2.53
N ASP A 136 5.48 19.82 -2.15
CA ASP A 136 4.69 20.68 -3.05
C ASP A 136 5.58 21.76 -3.66
N ARG A 137 6.31 22.51 -2.83
CA ARG A 137 7.24 23.55 -3.30
C ARG A 137 8.31 23.03 -4.26
N ARG A 138 8.91 21.84 -3.97
CA ARG A 138 9.99 21.29 -4.79
C ARG A 138 9.47 20.67 -6.09
N LEU A 139 8.33 20.00 -6.04
CA LEU A 139 7.71 19.42 -7.23
C LEU A 139 7.18 20.47 -8.20
N ARG A 140 6.75 21.66 -7.71
CA ARG A 140 6.30 22.80 -8.53
C ARG A 140 7.47 23.63 -9.09
N ARG A 141 8.69 23.45 -8.62
CA ARG A 141 9.84 24.19 -9.10
C ARG A 141 10.28 23.61 -10.44
N TYR A 142 10.00 24.33 -11.51
CA TYR A 142 10.47 24.02 -12.86
C TYR A 142 11.81 24.72 -13.09
N THR A 143 12.80 23.97 -13.58
CA THR A 143 13.97 24.54 -14.24
C THR A 143 13.80 24.26 -15.72
N THR A 144 13.71 25.30 -16.55
CA THR A 144 13.68 25.15 -18.00
C THR A 144 15.09 24.77 -18.44
N GLN A 145 15.29 23.54 -18.86
CA GLN A 145 16.53 23.09 -19.49
C GLN A 145 16.36 23.17 -21.00
N LEU A 146 17.26 23.89 -21.66
CA LEU A 146 17.38 23.92 -23.11
C LEU A 146 18.28 22.75 -23.49
N TYR A 147 17.75 21.80 -24.23
CA TYR A 147 18.50 20.69 -24.79
C TYR A 147 18.92 21.00 -26.23
N ALA A 148 20.12 20.62 -26.63
CA ALA A 148 20.50 20.59 -28.03
C ALA A 148 19.58 19.64 -28.82
N ALA A 149 19.44 19.87 -30.12
CA ALA A 149 18.50 19.11 -30.97
C ALA A 149 18.74 17.58 -30.92
N ASP A 150 19.95 17.16 -30.62
CA ASP A 150 20.37 15.75 -30.55
C ASP A 150 20.24 15.15 -29.14
N GLU A 151 20.00 15.96 -28.12
CA GLU A 151 19.88 15.56 -26.72
C GLU A 151 18.42 15.58 -26.22
N ARG A 152 17.49 15.08 -26.99
CA ARG A 152 16.07 15.06 -26.56
C ARG A 152 15.89 14.06 -25.41
N PRO A 153 15.40 14.50 -24.26
CA PRO A 153 15.11 13.57 -23.18
C PRO A 153 14.01 12.60 -23.60
N ASP A 154 14.08 11.38 -23.06
CA ASP A 154 13.09 10.35 -23.28
C ASP A 154 11.66 10.86 -23.01
N GLY A 155 10.74 10.50 -23.88
CA GLY A 155 9.33 10.74 -23.65
C GLY A 155 8.79 9.89 -22.49
N MET A 156 7.74 10.37 -21.81
CA MET A 156 7.10 9.65 -20.71
C MET A 156 6.71 8.22 -21.09
N SER A 157 6.20 8.01 -22.31
CA SER A 157 5.78 6.68 -22.83
C SER A 157 6.95 5.71 -22.92
N ALA A 158 8.10 6.13 -23.46
CA ALA A 158 9.27 5.28 -23.59
C ALA A 158 9.86 4.87 -22.22
N VAL A 159 9.96 5.82 -21.28
CA VAL A 159 10.41 5.52 -19.92
C VAL A 159 9.43 4.59 -19.21
N THR A 160 8.13 4.85 -19.33
CA THR A 160 7.09 3.99 -18.73
C THR A 160 7.11 2.58 -19.31
N ALA A 161 7.34 2.43 -20.63
CA ALA A 161 7.48 1.12 -21.27
C ALA A 161 8.65 0.31 -20.68
N ARG A 162 9.84 0.93 -20.52
CA ARG A 162 10.99 0.28 -19.90
C ARG A 162 10.74 -0.10 -18.44
N LEU A 163 10.14 0.81 -17.66
CA LEU A 163 9.78 0.53 -16.27
C LEU A 163 8.75 -0.60 -16.17
N LEU A 164 7.78 -0.65 -17.08
CA LEU A 164 6.78 -1.71 -17.13
C LEU A 164 7.43 -3.09 -17.37
N ALA A 165 8.34 -3.18 -18.33
CA ALA A 165 9.08 -4.41 -18.60
C ALA A 165 9.94 -4.84 -17.41
N THR A 166 10.68 -3.91 -16.80
CA THR A 166 11.53 -4.17 -15.64
C THR A 166 10.73 -4.66 -14.45
N HIS A 167 9.65 -3.96 -14.08
CA HIS A 167 8.84 -4.35 -12.93
C HIS A 167 8.01 -5.60 -13.17
N ALA A 168 7.65 -5.92 -14.43
CA ALA A 168 7.03 -7.18 -14.76
C ALA A 168 8.00 -8.36 -14.57
N ALA A 169 9.26 -8.21 -14.98
CA ALA A 169 10.30 -9.21 -14.75
C ALA A 169 10.62 -9.38 -13.24
N GLU A 170 10.68 -8.28 -12.48
CA GLU A 170 10.82 -8.33 -11.01
C GLU A 170 9.69 -9.13 -10.37
N LEU A 171 8.44 -8.86 -10.75
CA LEU A 171 7.28 -9.59 -10.23
C LEU A 171 7.38 -11.09 -10.52
N LEU A 172 7.77 -11.46 -11.73
CA LEU A 172 7.94 -12.89 -12.09
C LEU A 172 9.02 -13.54 -11.25
N GLY A 173 10.16 -12.87 -11.03
CA GLY A 173 11.24 -13.37 -10.18
C GLY A 173 10.82 -13.58 -8.74
N GLU A 174 10.04 -12.64 -8.16
CA GLU A 174 9.52 -12.79 -6.80
C GLU A 174 8.47 -13.90 -6.70
N LEU A 175 7.59 -14.05 -7.69
CA LEU A 175 6.62 -15.16 -7.74
C LEU A 175 7.33 -16.52 -7.84
N ALA A 176 8.39 -16.63 -8.63
CA ALA A 176 9.17 -17.86 -8.76
C ALA A 176 9.87 -18.25 -7.44
N GLY A 177 10.14 -17.27 -6.58
CA GLY A 177 10.69 -17.50 -5.24
C GLY A 177 9.67 -18.07 -4.23
N VAL A 178 8.38 -18.04 -4.52
CA VAL A 178 7.31 -18.55 -3.65
C VAL A 178 7.06 -20.02 -3.96
N GLN A 179 7.73 -20.92 -3.27
CA GLN A 179 7.68 -22.36 -3.53
C GLN A 179 6.78 -23.12 -2.54
N SER A 180 6.57 -22.54 -1.36
CA SER A 180 5.78 -23.16 -0.30
C SER A 180 4.93 -22.14 0.46
N VAL A 181 3.98 -22.63 1.22
CA VAL A 181 3.15 -21.83 2.12
C VAL A 181 3.98 -21.13 3.21
N ALA A 182 5.20 -21.60 3.48
CA ALA A 182 6.08 -21.01 4.48
C ALA A 182 6.91 -19.83 3.98
N ASP A 183 6.89 -19.54 2.66
CA ASP A 183 7.70 -18.48 2.04
C ASP A 183 7.02 -17.10 2.17
N ASP A 184 6.65 -16.71 3.41
CA ASP A 184 5.93 -15.48 3.71
C ASP A 184 6.67 -14.22 3.22
N GLU A 185 8.00 -14.20 3.37
CA GLU A 185 8.81 -13.06 2.95
C GLU A 185 8.81 -12.91 1.43
N ARG A 186 8.93 -14.01 0.68
CA ARG A 186 8.85 -14.01 -0.78
C ARG A 186 7.46 -13.60 -1.28
N ALA A 187 6.41 -14.11 -0.67
CA ALA A 187 5.04 -13.70 -0.98
C ALA A 187 4.82 -12.20 -0.69
N HIS A 188 5.43 -11.67 0.38
CA HIS A 188 5.41 -10.24 0.69
C HIS A 188 6.14 -9.40 -0.37
N GLU A 189 7.32 -9.80 -0.83
CA GLU A 189 8.05 -9.11 -1.90
C GLU A 189 7.29 -9.18 -3.23
N ALA A 190 6.71 -10.32 -3.60
CA ALA A 190 5.83 -10.43 -4.76
C ALA A 190 4.62 -9.46 -4.66
N ARG A 191 4.01 -9.31 -3.47
CA ARG A 191 2.94 -8.34 -3.21
C ARG A 191 3.41 -6.89 -3.41
N ILE A 192 4.63 -6.57 -2.98
CA ILE A 192 5.23 -5.24 -3.19
C ILE A 192 5.48 -4.99 -4.68
N ALA A 193 6.05 -5.96 -5.41
CA ALA A 193 6.30 -5.87 -6.85
C ALA A 193 4.98 -5.69 -7.63
N ALA A 194 3.95 -6.48 -7.31
CA ALA A 194 2.62 -6.34 -7.91
C ALA A 194 2.00 -4.94 -7.66
N LYS A 195 2.20 -4.35 -6.48
CA LYS A 195 1.73 -2.98 -6.19
C LYS A 195 2.48 -1.92 -6.99
N ARG A 196 3.81 -2.04 -7.11
CA ARG A 196 4.64 -1.11 -7.92
C ARG A 196 4.16 -1.12 -9.37
N LEU A 197 4.00 -2.31 -9.93
CA LEU A 197 3.56 -2.49 -11.31
C LEU A 197 2.15 -1.93 -11.55
N ARG A 198 1.21 -2.17 -10.62
CA ARG A 198 -0.14 -1.61 -10.73
C ARG A 198 -0.15 -0.08 -10.74
N TYR A 199 0.61 0.55 -9.84
CA TYR A 199 0.64 2.02 -9.76
C TYR A 199 1.31 2.65 -10.98
N LEU A 200 2.22 1.93 -11.66
CA LEU A 200 2.77 2.34 -12.94
C LEU A 200 1.73 2.26 -14.06
N LEU A 201 0.80 1.28 -14.01
CA LEU A 201 -0.24 1.08 -15.01
C LEU A 201 -1.48 1.97 -14.78
N GLU A 202 -1.79 2.37 -13.55
CA GLU A 202 -3.00 3.14 -13.23
C GLU A 202 -3.19 4.41 -14.09
N PRO A 203 -2.14 5.24 -14.35
CA PRO A 203 -2.27 6.41 -15.23
C PRO A 203 -2.59 6.05 -16.68
N LEU A 204 -2.24 4.84 -17.13
CA LEU A 204 -2.45 4.38 -18.52
C LEU A 204 -3.84 3.78 -18.75
N ARG A 205 -4.63 3.61 -17.69
CA ARG A 205 -5.89 2.85 -17.72
C ARG A 205 -6.87 3.29 -18.81
N ARG A 206 -6.94 4.60 -19.06
CA ARG A 206 -7.88 5.19 -20.03
C ARG A 206 -7.23 5.51 -21.36
N GLU A 207 -5.91 5.58 -21.39
CA GLU A 207 -5.14 6.07 -22.53
C GLU A 207 -4.60 4.94 -23.40
N VAL A 208 -4.49 3.72 -22.83
CA VAL A 208 -3.85 2.59 -23.51
C VAL A 208 -4.71 1.33 -23.38
N ASP A 209 -5.14 0.81 -24.53
CA ASP A 209 -5.93 -0.42 -24.59
C ASP A 209 -5.21 -1.60 -23.93
N GLY A 210 -5.94 -2.37 -23.14
CA GLY A 210 -5.42 -3.52 -22.39
C GLY A 210 -4.73 -3.17 -21.05
N ALA A 211 -4.46 -1.89 -20.75
CA ALA A 211 -3.95 -1.52 -19.45
C ALA A 211 -4.98 -1.81 -18.33
N GLY A 212 -6.27 -1.64 -18.63
CA GLY A 212 -7.36 -1.94 -17.71
C GLY A 212 -7.39 -3.41 -17.28
N ASP A 213 -7.19 -4.33 -18.21
CA ASP A 213 -7.18 -5.79 -17.96
C ASP A 213 -5.98 -6.20 -17.10
N LEU A 214 -4.79 -5.64 -17.38
CA LEU A 214 -3.60 -5.88 -16.57
C LEU A 214 -3.80 -5.37 -15.14
N ILE A 215 -4.42 -4.21 -14.97
CA ILE A 215 -4.74 -3.66 -13.63
C ILE A 215 -5.73 -4.56 -12.91
N ALA A 216 -6.75 -5.10 -13.58
CA ALA A 216 -7.70 -6.03 -12.98
C ALA A 216 -7.00 -7.31 -12.50
N ARG A 217 -6.16 -7.92 -13.34
CA ARG A 217 -5.36 -9.10 -12.97
C ARG A 217 -4.42 -8.83 -11.79
N LEU A 218 -3.75 -7.66 -11.76
CA LEU A 218 -2.91 -7.28 -10.62
C LEU A 218 -3.73 -7.06 -9.34
N LYS A 219 -4.96 -6.59 -9.43
CA LYS A 219 -5.84 -6.48 -8.24
C LYS A 219 -6.15 -7.86 -7.67
N GLU A 220 -6.51 -8.83 -8.50
CA GLU A 220 -6.75 -10.22 -8.10
C GLU A 220 -5.52 -10.81 -7.39
N LEU A 221 -4.33 -10.64 -7.97
CA LEU A 221 -3.08 -11.08 -7.34
C LEU A 221 -2.83 -10.40 -6.00
N GLN A 222 -3.06 -9.08 -5.93
CA GLN A 222 -2.84 -8.30 -4.71
C GLN A 222 -3.83 -8.63 -3.61
N GLU A 223 -5.06 -8.97 -3.94
CA GLU A 223 -6.06 -9.45 -2.99
C GLU A 223 -5.61 -10.80 -2.41
N LEU A 224 -5.15 -11.70 -3.27
CA LEU A 224 -4.69 -13.02 -2.86
C LEU A 224 -3.40 -12.96 -2.00
N LEU A 225 -2.37 -12.25 -2.47
CA LEU A 225 -1.13 -12.04 -1.70
C LEU A 225 -1.36 -11.18 -0.45
N GLY A 226 -2.36 -10.29 -0.49
CA GLY A 226 -2.80 -9.51 0.65
C GLY A 226 -3.40 -10.40 1.73
N ALA A 227 -4.34 -11.27 1.35
CA ALA A 227 -4.96 -12.22 2.27
C ALA A 227 -3.95 -13.20 2.89
N LEU A 228 -2.98 -13.70 2.10
CA LEU A 228 -1.87 -14.53 2.60
C LEU A 228 -1.04 -13.77 3.64
N HIS A 229 -0.67 -12.53 3.36
CA HIS A 229 0.09 -11.70 4.29
C HIS A 229 -0.70 -11.44 5.59
N ASP A 230 -1.98 -11.07 5.48
CA ASP A 230 -2.83 -10.77 6.63
C ASP A 230 -2.99 -12.00 7.54
N VAL A 231 -3.14 -13.19 6.96
CA VAL A 231 -3.19 -14.46 7.69
C VAL A 231 -1.83 -14.80 8.35
N ALA A 232 -0.71 -14.54 7.68
CA ALA A 232 0.63 -14.73 8.24
C ALA A 232 0.90 -13.78 9.42
N VAL A 233 0.51 -12.51 9.31
CA VAL A 233 0.60 -11.53 10.42
C VAL A 233 -0.28 -11.99 11.59
N LEU A 234 -1.52 -12.41 11.33
CA LEU A 234 -2.42 -12.91 12.37
C LEU A 234 -1.87 -14.16 13.06
N ALA A 235 -1.18 -15.05 12.36
CA ALA A 235 -0.50 -16.19 12.98
C ALA A 235 0.59 -15.75 13.99
N GLY A 236 1.32 -14.67 13.67
CA GLY A 236 2.27 -14.03 14.59
C GLY A 236 1.59 -13.43 15.82
N GLU A 237 0.48 -12.72 15.63
CA GLU A 237 -0.31 -12.13 16.72
C GLU A 237 -0.91 -13.21 17.64
N LEU A 238 -1.41 -14.32 17.06
CA LEU A 238 -1.92 -15.44 17.84
C LEU A 238 -0.86 -16.08 18.73
N ARG A 239 0.39 -16.17 18.29
CA ARG A 239 1.50 -16.68 19.09
C ARG A 239 1.75 -15.76 20.29
N GLN A 240 1.85 -14.44 20.07
CA GLN A 240 2.02 -13.46 21.14
C GLN A 240 0.83 -13.47 22.11
N ALA A 241 -0.39 -13.58 21.59
CA ALA A 241 -1.60 -13.68 22.38
C ALA A 241 -1.61 -14.91 23.29
N LEU A 242 -1.18 -16.06 22.79
CA LEU A 242 -1.06 -17.31 23.57
C LEU A 242 -0.02 -17.18 24.67
N GLU A 243 1.14 -16.58 24.39
CA GLU A 243 2.21 -16.33 25.37
C GLU A 243 1.70 -15.41 26.49
N LEU A 244 1.04 -14.29 26.11
CA LEU A 244 0.49 -13.33 27.07
C LEU A 244 -0.60 -13.98 27.94
N ALA A 245 -1.58 -14.65 27.33
CA ALA A 245 -2.65 -15.33 28.06
C ALA A 245 -2.14 -16.41 29.00
N SER A 246 -1.06 -17.10 28.62
CA SER A 246 -0.41 -18.10 29.46
C SER A 246 0.29 -17.48 30.67
N THR A 247 0.96 -16.33 30.46
CA THR A 247 1.63 -15.57 31.52
C THR A 247 0.61 -14.96 32.49
N GLU A 248 -0.46 -14.36 31.99
CA GLU A 248 -1.53 -13.81 32.82
C GLU A 248 -2.18 -14.89 33.69
N ARG A 249 -2.47 -16.05 33.09
CA ARG A 249 -3.03 -17.18 33.82
C ARG A 249 -2.11 -17.69 34.94
N ALA A 250 -0.82 -17.82 34.66
CA ALA A 250 0.15 -18.23 35.68
C ALA A 250 0.22 -17.24 36.83
N ARG A 251 0.17 -15.94 36.54
CA ARG A 251 0.10 -14.88 37.56
C ARG A 251 -1.17 -14.95 38.40
N ASP A 252 -2.33 -15.10 37.76
CA ASP A 252 -3.63 -15.22 38.45
C ASP A 252 -3.66 -16.46 39.35
N GLN A 253 -3.12 -17.60 38.88
CA GLN A 253 -3.01 -18.81 39.70
C GLN A 253 -2.09 -18.62 40.90
N HIS A 254 -0.93 -17.96 40.71
CA HIS A 254 0.00 -17.67 41.79
C HIS A 254 -0.63 -16.72 42.81
N GLN A 255 -1.29 -15.65 42.35
CA GLN A 255 -1.98 -14.70 43.21
C GLN A 255 -3.06 -15.38 44.05
N LEU A 256 -3.88 -16.25 43.44
CA LEU A 256 -4.92 -16.98 44.15
C LEU A 256 -4.36 -17.93 45.23
N ALA A 257 -3.20 -18.54 44.94
CA ALA A 257 -2.54 -19.44 45.91
C ALA A 257 -1.96 -18.70 47.13
N LEU A 258 -1.52 -17.43 46.95
CA LEU A 258 -0.92 -16.64 48.05
C LEU A 258 -1.95 -15.85 48.87
N SER A 259 -3.09 -15.48 48.29
CA SER A 259 -4.05 -14.58 48.92
C SER A 259 -5.49 -15.02 48.65
N PRO A 260 -5.99 -16.09 49.29
CA PRO A 260 -7.38 -16.47 49.22
C PRO A 260 -8.25 -15.47 49.99
N GLY A 261 -8.86 -14.51 49.30
CA GLY A 261 -9.69 -13.47 49.92
C GLY A 261 -10.79 -13.01 48.95
N PRO A 262 -11.55 -11.93 49.24
CA PRO A 262 -12.61 -11.41 48.37
C PRO A 262 -12.15 -11.12 46.94
N ASP A 263 -10.87 -10.70 46.76
CA ASP A 263 -10.23 -10.52 45.48
C ASP A 263 -10.01 -11.86 44.72
N GLY A 264 -10.07 -13.00 45.45
CA GLY A 264 -9.97 -14.34 44.87
C GLY A 264 -11.16 -14.69 43.97
N ASP A 265 -12.38 -14.18 44.25
CA ASP A 265 -13.57 -14.43 43.43
C ASP A 265 -13.45 -13.85 42.03
N GLU A 266 -12.89 -12.66 41.88
CA GLU A 266 -12.63 -12.04 40.57
C GLU A 266 -11.53 -12.80 39.82
N THR A 267 -10.46 -13.18 40.50
CA THR A 267 -9.37 -13.99 39.95
C THR A 267 -9.88 -15.36 39.49
N LEU A 268 -10.76 -16.03 40.28
CA LEU A 268 -11.43 -17.28 39.89
C LEU A 268 -12.32 -17.10 38.65
N ARG A 269 -13.05 -16.00 38.51
CA ARG A 269 -13.87 -15.70 37.33
C ARG A 269 -13.00 -15.55 36.09
N ARG A 270 -11.84 -14.87 36.18
CA ARG A 270 -10.86 -14.74 35.10
C ARG A 270 -10.27 -16.09 34.72
N LEU A 271 -9.89 -16.91 35.69
CA LEU A 271 -9.37 -18.26 35.43
C LEU A 271 -10.37 -19.19 34.75
N ARG A 272 -11.68 -19.04 35.02
CA ARG A 272 -12.76 -19.79 34.34
C ARG A 272 -12.96 -19.37 32.87
N ARG A 273 -12.58 -18.17 32.51
CA ARG A 273 -12.68 -17.61 31.13
C ARG A 273 -11.37 -17.74 30.36
N ASP A 274 -10.72 -18.90 30.46
CA ASP A 274 -9.46 -19.16 29.78
C ASP A 274 -9.57 -18.93 28.24
N PRO A 275 -8.87 -17.96 27.66
CA PRO A 275 -8.94 -17.69 26.22
C PRO A 275 -8.16 -18.68 25.37
N ARG A 276 -7.18 -19.41 25.94
CA ARG A 276 -6.21 -20.25 25.22
C ARG A 276 -6.82 -21.33 24.34
N PRO A 277 -7.85 -22.10 24.75
CA PRO A 277 -8.49 -23.07 23.87
C PRO A 277 -9.10 -22.44 22.63
N GLY A 278 -9.66 -21.22 22.77
CA GLY A 278 -10.20 -20.44 21.65
C GLY A 278 -9.10 -19.93 20.72
N LEU A 279 -7.99 -19.41 21.26
CA LEU A 279 -6.82 -18.98 20.49
C LEU A 279 -6.19 -20.15 19.69
N LEU A 280 -6.08 -21.34 20.29
CA LEU A 280 -5.61 -22.54 19.60
C LEU A 280 -6.55 -22.99 18.47
N SER A 281 -7.87 -22.84 18.66
CA SER A 281 -8.83 -23.14 17.60
C SER A 281 -8.76 -22.12 16.46
N LEU A 282 -8.51 -20.85 16.76
CA LEU A 282 -8.21 -19.84 15.76
C LEU A 282 -6.93 -20.14 14.96
N ALA A 283 -5.88 -20.58 15.64
CA ALA A 283 -4.61 -20.94 14.98
C ALA A 283 -4.82 -22.06 13.94
N ARG A 284 -5.73 -23.02 14.18
CA ARG A 284 -6.10 -24.02 13.18
C ARG A 284 -6.80 -23.42 11.97
N LEU A 285 -7.78 -22.53 12.20
CA LEU A 285 -8.47 -21.85 11.11
C LEU A 285 -7.51 -20.99 10.27
N VAL A 286 -6.58 -20.31 10.92
CA VAL A 286 -5.54 -19.51 10.26
C VAL A 286 -4.68 -20.38 9.35
N ARG A 287 -4.26 -21.55 9.83
CA ARG A 287 -3.51 -22.51 9.03
C ARG A 287 -4.32 -22.99 7.82
N ASP A 288 -5.56 -23.40 8.04
CA ASP A 288 -6.41 -23.95 6.98
C ASP A 288 -6.71 -22.88 5.90
N ASP A 289 -7.00 -21.63 6.30
CA ASP A 289 -7.18 -20.50 5.37
C ASP A 289 -5.87 -20.19 4.60
N ARG A 290 -4.70 -20.32 5.25
CA ARG A 290 -3.39 -20.08 4.62
C ARG A 290 -3.09 -21.12 3.54
N ASP A 291 -3.36 -22.39 3.82
CA ASP A 291 -3.18 -23.50 2.87
C ASP A 291 -4.11 -23.34 1.65
N GLU A 292 -5.37 -22.93 1.86
CA GLU A 292 -6.32 -22.65 0.77
C GLU A 292 -5.86 -21.48 -0.10
N LEU A 293 -5.43 -20.38 0.50
CA LEU A 293 -4.94 -19.20 -0.22
C LEU A 293 -3.68 -19.52 -1.03
N PHE A 294 -2.75 -20.29 -0.46
CA PHE A 294 -1.55 -20.72 -1.17
C PHE A 294 -1.89 -21.64 -2.35
N SER A 295 -2.82 -22.56 -2.18
CA SER A 295 -3.30 -23.44 -3.26
C SER A 295 -3.89 -22.65 -4.43
N ARG A 296 -4.62 -21.58 -4.14
CA ARG A 296 -5.14 -20.65 -5.15
C ARG A 296 -4.00 -19.89 -5.85
N LEU A 297 -3.04 -19.35 -5.09
CA LEU A 297 -1.87 -18.67 -5.65
C LEU A 297 -1.09 -19.58 -6.59
N SER A 298 -0.83 -20.81 -6.16
CA SER A 298 -0.11 -21.80 -6.96
C SER A 298 -0.81 -22.08 -8.28
N ARG A 299 -2.11 -22.36 -8.25
CA ARG A 299 -2.91 -22.68 -9.43
C ARG A 299 -3.01 -21.49 -10.40
N ASP A 300 -3.27 -20.29 -9.89
CA ASP A 300 -3.68 -19.15 -10.71
C ASP A 300 -2.46 -18.35 -11.22
N TRP A 301 -1.33 -18.42 -10.50
CA TRP A 301 -0.16 -17.57 -10.76
C TRP A 301 1.17 -18.31 -10.85
N LEU A 302 1.47 -19.28 -9.97
CA LEU A 302 2.79 -19.94 -9.96
C LEU A 302 2.89 -21.00 -11.07
N THR A 303 1.77 -21.54 -11.53
CA THR A 303 1.74 -22.55 -12.61
C THR A 303 1.43 -21.90 -13.97
N GLY A 304 2.37 -21.11 -14.50
CA GLY A 304 2.28 -20.47 -15.82
C GLY A 304 1.42 -19.20 -15.88
N GLY A 305 0.76 -18.80 -14.79
CA GLY A 305 -0.07 -17.58 -14.75
C GLY A 305 0.77 -16.32 -14.76
N GLY A 306 1.87 -16.32 -14.03
CA GLY A 306 2.83 -15.22 -13.97
C GLY A 306 3.49 -14.95 -15.30
N GLU A 307 3.95 -15.98 -16.01
CA GLU A 307 4.57 -15.87 -17.33
C GLU A 307 3.60 -15.27 -18.37
N ARG A 308 2.35 -15.75 -18.38
CA ARG A 308 1.31 -15.20 -19.29
C ARG A 308 1.05 -13.72 -19.01
N PHE A 309 1.00 -13.35 -17.73
CA PHE A 309 0.82 -11.96 -17.32
C PHE A 309 1.99 -11.07 -17.75
N VAL A 310 3.23 -11.53 -17.53
CA VAL A 310 4.44 -10.80 -17.94
C VAL A 310 4.53 -10.65 -19.47
N ALA A 311 4.19 -11.68 -20.23
CA ALA A 311 4.11 -11.58 -21.69
C ALA A 311 3.11 -10.50 -22.15
N ALA A 312 1.97 -10.35 -21.47
CA ALA A 312 0.99 -9.30 -21.75
C ALA A 312 1.53 -7.90 -21.37
N CYS A 313 2.28 -7.77 -20.27
CA CYS A 313 2.96 -6.52 -19.92
C CYS A 313 4.00 -6.12 -20.98
N HIS A 314 4.80 -7.05 -21.48
CA HIS A 314 5.75 -6.79 -22.56
C HIS A 314 5.05 -6.39 -23.88
N ALA A 315 3.90 -6.98 -24.19
CA ALA A 315 3.10 -6.57 -25.36
C ALA A 315 2.59 -5.13 -25.22
N LEU A 316 2.16 -4.72 -24.02
CA LEU A 316 1.77 -3.35 -23.72
C LEU A 316 2.95 -2.39 -23.82
N ALA A 317 4.13 -2.76 -23.27
CA ALA A 317 5.35 -1.97 -23.34
C ALA A 317 5.77 -1.65 -24.78
N ARG A 318 5.78 -2.66 -25.67
CA ARG A 318 6.07 -2.45 -27.12
C ARG A 318 5.10 -1.47 -27.78
N ARG A 319 3.81 -1.48 -27.43
CA ARG A 319 2.83 -0.52 -27.95
C ARG A 319 3.12 0.90 -27.49
N LEU A 320 3.51 1.08 -26.23
CA LEU A 320 3.90 2.38 -25.70
C LEU A 320 5.15 2.95 -26.37
N GLU A 321 6.12 2.11 -26.71
CA GLU A 321 7.33 2.50 -27.46
C GLU A 321 6.99 2.92 -28.90
N SER A 322 6.15 2.17 -29.60
CA SER A 322 5.75 2.50 -30.97
C SER A 322 4.97 3.81 -31.07
N THR A 323 4.18 4.15 -30.06
CA THR A 323 3.46 5.43 -29.99
C THR A 323 4.39 6.62 -29.75
N SER A 324 5.55 6.39 -29.11
CA SER A 324 6.56 7.43 -28.84
C SER A 324 7.41 7.77 -30.07
N THR A 325 7.54 6.88 -31.05
CA THR A 325 8.32 7.06 -32.26
C THR A 325 7.55 7.76 -33.38
N ALA A 326 6.26 7.99 -33.25
CA ALA A 326 5.51 8.80 -34.21
C ALA A 326 6.00 10.24 -34.19
N PRO A 327 6.37 10.85 -35.34
CA PRO A 327 6.84 12.23 -35.39
C PRO A 327 5.71 13.14 -34.90
N ALA A 328 5.95 13.91 -33.84
CA ALA A 328 5.06 14.96 -33.41
C ALA A 328 4.90 15.94 -34.57
N SER A 329 3.73 16.02 -35.19
CA SER A 329 3.41 17.05 -36.17
C SER A 329 3.63 18.40 -35.50
N PRO A 330 4.44 19.29 -36.11
CA PRO A 330 4.69 20.60 -35.54
C PRO A 330 3.48 21.51 -35.78
N HIS A 331 2.52 21.48 -34.89
CA HIS A 331 1.53 22.56 -34.80
C HIS A 331 2.04 23.63 -33.84
N LEU A 332 3.07 24.35 -34.27
CA LEU A 332 3.34 25.69 -33.77
C LEU A 332 2.42 26.64 -34.51
N THR A 333 1.24 26.90 -33.97
CA THR A 333 0.48 28.08 -34.35
C THR A 333 1.17 29.27 -33.69
N VAL A 334 2.03 29.95 -34.45
CA VAL A 334 2.54 31.26 -34.07
C VAL A 334 1.35 32.20 -34.10
N VAL A 335 0.82 32.55 -32.94
CA VAL A 335 -0.11 33.68 -32.83
C VAL A 335 0.73 34.93 -32.93
N GLU A 336 0.69 35.60 -34.10
CA GLU A 336 1.26 36.93 -34.22
C GLU A 336 0.57 37.87 -33.25
N PRO A 337 1.32 38.69 -32.48
CA PRO A 337 0.70 39.71 -31.65
C PRO A 337 0.00 40.73 -32.53
N ALA A 338 -1.30 40.96 -32.31
CA ALA A 338 -2.07 41.98 -32.97
C ALA A 338 -1.42 43.37 -32.82
N ALA A 339 -1.15 44.01 -33.94
CA ALA A 339 -0.56 45.33 -33.97
C ALA A 339 -1.45 46.36 -33.20
N PRO A 340 -0.86 47.30 -32.45
CA PRO A 340 -1.63 48.28 -31.70
C PRO A 340 -2.40 49.20 -32.66
N ARG A 341 -3.71 49.28 -32.47
CA ARG A 341 -4.59 50.22 -33.19
C ARG A 341 -4.14 51.64 -32.86
N ALA A 342 -3.71 52.38 -33.89
CA ALA A 342 -3.44 53.81 -33.83
C ALA A 342 -4.74 54.55 -33.44
N GLN A 343 -4.72 55.22 -32.31
CA GLN A 343 -5.75 56.17 -31.94
C GLN A 343 -5.63 57.39 -32.85
N ALA A 344 -6.59 57.57 -33.77
CA ALA A 344 -6.78 58.81 -34.53
C ALA A 344 -7.23 59.91 -33.54
N ARG A 345 -6.37 60.91 -33.34
CA ARG A 345 -6.76 62.17 -32.74
C ARG A 345 -7.55 62.96 -33.76
N SER A 346 -8.79 63.21 -33.48
CA SER A 346 -9.58 64.25 -34.18
C SER A 346 -9.49 65.56 -33.40
N SER A 347 -9.22 66.60 -34.09
CA SER A 347 -9.20 68.02 -33.69
C SER A 347 -10.56 68.46 -33.22
#